data_f7ee3bf42c71b4186be98d22478e73f9
#
_entry.id   f7ee3bf42c71b4186be98d22478e73f9
#
_cell.length_a   1.000
_cell.length_b   1.000
_cell.length_c   1.000
_cell.angle_alpha   90.00
_cell.angle_beta   90.00
_cell.angle_gamma   90.00
#
_symmetry.space_group_name_H-M   'P 1'
#
loop_
_entity.id
_entity.type
_entity.pdbx_description
1 polymer ?
#
loop_
_entity_poly.entity_id
_entity_poly.type
_entity_poly.pdbx_seq_one_letter_code
_entity_poly.pdbx_strand_id
1 'polypeptide(L)'
;MKPLVRLATLCAIAALPVHVCAQGAAPAAGQSAAQTQAYPNKPLKIVVPFFAGSDLDPVARGLGDHFTTTWGQHYVVENKGGANGQIGTGYVAKSAPDGHTLLICSPGPITINPNLQTNLPYTVGKDIVPVSLIATAPMVLVASARVPARNYAEFATYLKTNPGKAFFASAGVGNVTHLAAELFLRQAGLSAVHTPYKGAQSVIADLLGGHVDFYFNPLPSARTYIKDHPDKVRALAVTSLERSPHLPDVPTLNELGLKGFDVNSWYGLCAPGGTPQPVITKLNGETTRALSGGELPGRLRGFGMSPQATTPEQFDEHIRKESAQWAAIIKEKNIKPE
;
A
#
# COMPACT_ATOMS: atom_id res chain seq x y z
N MET A 1 8.98 72.17 73.34
CA MET A 1 8.26 72.14 72.04
C MET A 1 9.31 72.57 71.02
N LYS A 2 9.82 71.66 70.26
CA LYS A 2 10.89 71.86 69.27
C LYS A 2 10.36 71.52 67.87
N PRO A 3 10.68 72.33 66.81
CA PRO A 3 10.21 72.11 65.46
C PRO A 3 11.09 71.06 64.70
N LEU A 4 10.49 70.24 63.86
CA LEU A 4 11.12 69.32 62.96
C LEU A 4 11.71 70.02 61.73
N VAL A 5 12.99 69.78 61.47
CA VAL A 5 13.66 70.17 60.23
C VAL A 5 13.39 69.08 59.18
N ARG A 6 12.84 69.44 58.05
CA ARG A 6 12.64 68.54 56.84
C ARG A 6 13.90 68.69 55.98
N LEU A 7 14.58 67.54 55.76
CA LEU A 7 15.65 67.37 54.77
C LEU A 7 15.09 66.83 53.52
N ALA A 8 15.12 67.49 52.38
CA ALA A 8 14.73 67.08 51.10
C ALA A 8 15.88 66.42 50.36
N THR A 9 15.81 65.14 50.08
CA THR A 9 16.80 64.42 49.30
C THR A 9 16.32 64.33 47.81
N LEU A 10 17.10 64.96 46.94
CA LEU A 10 16.90 64.95 45.49
C LEU A 10 17.41 63.60 44.91
N CYS A 11 16.53 62.72 44.42
CA CYS A 11 16.96 61.56 43.69
C CYS A 11 17.00 61.90 42.20
N ALA A 12 18.16 61.88 41.59
CA ALA A 12 18.38 61.96 40.16
C ALA A 12 18.11 60.57 39.52
N ILE A 13 17.10 60.53 38.73
CA ILE A 13 16.76 59.28 37.88
C ILE A 13 17.57 59.34 36.59
N ALA A 14 18.61 58.51 36.51
CA ALA A 14 19.35 58.29 35.28
C ALA A 14 18.55 57.38 34.37
N ALA A 15 18.02 57.85 33.21
CA ALA A 15 17.39 57.12 32.20
C ALA A 15 18.43 56.36 31.34
N LEU A 16 18.44 55.01 31.44
CA LEU A 16 19.21 54.12 30.54
C LEU A 16 18.37 53.84 29.28
N PRO A 17 18.94 53.93 28.08
CA PRO A 17 18.23 53.54 26.85
C PRO A 17 18.13 52.03 26.79
N VAL A 18 16.91 51.48 26.75
CA VAL A 18 16.62 50.06 26.45
C VAL A 18 16.81 49.90 24.96
N HIS A 19 17.88 49.21 24.56
CA HIS A 19 18.05 48.71 23.20
C HIS A 19 17.16 47.48 23.03
N VAL A 20 16.02 47.63 22.36
CA VAL A 20 15.18 46.54 21.86
C VAL A 20 15.93 45.95 20.67
N CYS A 21 16.64 44.84 20.88
CA CYS A 21 17.11 44.00 19.80
C CYS A 21 15.88 43.33 19.15
N ALA A 22 15.44 43.88 18.00
CA ALA A 22 14.53 43.21 17.10
C ALA A 22 15.27 41.98 16.54
N GLN A 23 15.06 40.80 17.14
CA GLN A 23 15.43 39.51 16.51
C GLN A 23 14.53 39.32 15.31
N GLY A 24 15.04 39.72 14.16
CA GLY A 24 14.44 39.37 12.88
C GLY A 24 14.35 37.86 12.75
N ALA A 25 13.14 37.35 12.62
CA ALA A 25 12.90 35.97 12.25
C ALA A 25 13.59 35.71 10.89
N ALA A 26 14.67 34.96 10.90
CA ALA A 26 15.31 34.46 9.67
C ALA A 26 14.34 33.55 8.97
N PRO A 27 14.19 33.64 7.63
CA PRO A 27 13.24 32.82 6.89
C PRO A 27 13.66 31.36 6.97
N ALA A 28 12.68 30.47 7.18
CA ALA A 28 12.80 29.01 7.31
C ALA A 28 13.41 28.29 6.06
N ALA A 29 13.80 29.03 5.02
CA ALA A 29 14.36 28.49 3.77
C ALA A 29 15.77 27.88 3.93
N GLY A 30 16.56 28.32 4.94
CA GLY A 30 17.93 27.84 5.13
C GLY A 30 18.01 26.42 5.77
N GLN A 31 17.02 26.03 6.55
CA GLN A 31 17.03 24.72 7.22
C GLN A 31 16.68 23.56 6.26
N SER A 32 15.89 23.82 5.23
CA SER A 32 15.49 22.81 4.23
C SER A 32 16.65 22.29 3.37
N ALA A 33 17.54 23.19 2.90
CA ALA A 33 18.65 22.81 2.03
C ALA A 33 19.79 22.09 2.76
N ALA A 34 20.09 22.49 4.01
CA ALA A 34 21.11 21.82 4.83
C ALA A 34 20.68 20.43 5.28
N GLN A 35 19.38 20.21 5.56
CA GLN A 35 18.84 18.90 5.91
C GLN A 35 18.86 17.94 4.73
N THR A 36 18.72 18.43 3.49
CA THR A 36 18.71 17.61 2.28
C THR A 36 20.10 17.08 1.91
N GLN A 37 21.17 17.84 2.19
CA GLN A 37 22.53 17.36 1.94
C GLN A 37 22.95 16.22 2.88
N ALA A 38 22.40 16.15 4.09
CA ALA A 38 22.71 15.15 5.10
C ALA A 38 21.72 13.96 5.13
N TYR A 39 20.62 13.98 4.31
CA TYR A 39 19.64 12.91 4.30
C TYR A 39 20.15 11.70 3.49
N PRO A 40 19.93 10.43 3.96
CA PRO A 40 19.51 10.07 5.32
C PRO A 40 20.71 10.20 6.32
N ASN A 41 20.46 10.73 7.50
CA ASN A 41 21.48 10.93 8.55
C ASN A 41 21.26 10.07 9.81
N LYS A 42 20.24 9.21 9.78
CA LYS A 42 19.88 8.24 10.82
C LYS A 42 19.21 7.01 10.17
N PRO A 43 19.06 5.90 10.92
CA PRO A 43 18.40 4.70 10.40
C PRO A 43 17.00 4.97 9.87
N LEU A 44 16.64 4.22 8.81
CA LEU A 44 15.34 4.27 8.19
C LEU A 44 14.38 3.29 8.86
N LYS A 45 13.14 3.67 9.02
CA LYS A 45 12.04 2.81 9.42
C LYS A 45 11.13 2.60 8.22
N ILE A 46 10.98 1.34 7.79
CA ILE A 46 10.09 0.96 6.71
C ILE A 46 8.91 0.22 7.32
N VAL A 47 7.74 0.84 7.30
CA VAL A 47 6.51 0.27 7.85
C VAL A 47 5.82 -0.55 6.77
N VAL A 48 5.50 -1.80 7.11
CA VAL A 48 4.64 -2.68 6.33
C VAL A 48 3.29 -2.71 7.04
N PRO A 49 2.18 -2.25 6.40
CA PRO A 49 0.89 -2.11 7.06
C PRO A 49 0.10 -3.43 7.15
N PHE A 50 0.79 -4.56 7.07
CA PHE A 50 0.25 -5.92 7.19
C PHE A 50 1.11 -6.75 8.14
N PHE A 51 0.57 -7.90 8.55
CA PHE A 51 1.31 -8.84 9.39
C PHE A 51 2.52 -9.39 8.65
N ALA A 52 3.52 -9.83 9.42
CA ALA A 52 4.73 -10.42 8.88
C ALA A 52 4.41 -11.65 7.98
N GLY A 53 5.19 -11.82 6.91
CA GLY A 53 4.96 -12.85 5.90
C GLY A 53 3.98 -12.43 4.80
N SER A 54 3.58 -11.16 4.75
CA SER A 54 2.84 -10.58 3.63
C SER A 54 3.72 -10.39 2.40
N ASP A 55 3.09 -10.25 1.23
CA ASP A 55 3.78 -9.98 -0.05
C ASP A 55 4.57 -8.65 -0.02
N LEU A 56 4.29 -7.75 0.94
CA LEU A 56 4.99 -6.49 1.10
C LEU A 56 6.35 -6.64 1.80
N ASP A 57 6.55 -7.70 2.61
CA ASP A 57 7.79 -7.90 3.35
C ASP A 57 9.03 -8.04 2.44
N PRO A 58 9.02 -8.86 1.37
CA PRO A 58 10.17 -8.95 0.46
C PRO A 58 10.45 -7.63 -0.26
N VAL A 59 9.42 -6.81 -0.52
CA VAL A 59 9.59 -5.47 -1.12
C VAL A 59 10.27 -4.53 -0.13
N ALA A 60 9.79 -4.48 1.12
CA ALA A 60 10.36 -3.65 2.18
C ALA A 60 11.84 -3.98 2.45
N ARG A 61 12.13 -5.27 2.60
CA ARG A 61 13.50 -5.74 2.87
C ARG A 61 14.42 -5.50 1.70
N GLY A 62 13.99 -5.84 0.48
CA GLY A 62 14.81 -5.63 -0.70
C GLY A 62 15.15 -4.16 -0.97
N LEU A 63 14.20 -3.25 -0.74
CA LEU A 63 14.46 -1.82 -0.84
C LEU A 63 15.35 -1.31 0.29
N GLY A 64 15.13 -1.78 1.52
CA GLY A 64 15.96 -1.44 2.68
C GLY A 64 17.41 -1.92 2.53
N ASP A 65 17.63 -3.13 2.02
CA ASP A 65 18.97 -3.66 1.71
C ASP A 65 19.70 -2.75 0.71
N HIS A 66 18.98 -2.32 -0.35
CA HIS A 66 19.53 -1.39 -1.34
C HIS A 66 19.89 -0.03 -0.71
N PHE A 67 19.01 0.56 0.09
CA PHE A 67 19.28 1.82 0.79
C PHE A 67 20.47 1.71 1.74
N THR A 68 20.60 0.59 2.45
CA THR A 68 21.77 0.35 3.31
C THR A 68 23.06 0.29 2.51
N THR A 69 23.06 -0.44 1.39
CA THR A 69 24.24 -0.55 0.52
C THR A 69 24.64 0.80 -0.07
N THR A 70 23.66 1.62 -0.49
CA THR A 70 23.91 2.88 -1.19
C THR A 70 24.20 4.05 -0.24
N TRP A 71 23.49 4.12 0.88
CA TRP A 71 23.56 5.27 1.80
C TRP A 71 24.32 4.98 3.10
N GLY A 72 24.67 3.71 3.35
CA GLY A 72 25.34 3.32 4.60
C GLY A 72 24.47 3.40 5.85
N GLN A 73 23.16 3.66 5.69
CA GLN A 73 22.22 3.78 6.80
C GLN A 73 21.45 2.47 6.98
N HIS A 74 21.43 1.98 8.21
CA HIS A 74 20.63 0.80 8.55
C HIS A 74 19.13 1.06 8.41
N TYR A 75 18.36 0.00 8.28
CA TYR A 75 16.90 0.08 8.27
C TYR A 75 16.28 -0.94 9.22
N VAL A 76 15.06 -0.66 9.63
CA VAL A 76 14.21 -1.58 10.39
C VAL A 76 12.87 -1.71 9.68
N VAL A 77 12.41 -2.94 9.47
CA VAL A 77 11.04 -3.20 8.99
C VAL A 77 10.13 -3.39 10.20
N GLU A 78 9.08 -2.57 10.29
CA GLU A 78 8.03 -2.71 11.30
C GLU A 78 6.73 -3.16 10.66
N ASN A 79 6.25 -4.37 11.00
CA ASN A 79 4.95 -4.85 10.57
C ASN A 79 3.85 -4.35 11.53
N LYS A 80 2.92 -3.55 11.01
CA LYS A 80 1.79 -2.98 11.76
C LYS A 80 0.48 -3.31 11.05
N GLY A 81 0.08 -4.59 11.15
CA GLY A 81 -1.13 -5.11 10.51
C GLY A 81 -2.42 -4.71 11.22
N GLY A 82 -3.53 -4.79 10.47
CA GLY A 82 -4.89 -4.61 10.95
C GLY A 82 -5.72 -3.62 10.14
N ALA A 83 -7.06 -3.82 10.13
CA ALA A 83 -8.03 -2.98 9.43
C ALA A 83 -7.63 -2.68 7.97
N ASN A 84 -7.34 -3.73 7.18
CA ASN A 84 -6.89 -3.63 5.79
C ASN A 84 -5.74 -2.61 5.59
N GLY A 85 -4.75 -2.61 6.50
CA GLY A 85 -3.58 -1.73 6.47
C GLY A 85 -3.77 -0.32 7.07
N GLN A 86 -4.96 0.00 7.58
CA GLN A 86 -5.27 1.31 8.17
C GLN A 86 -4.36 1.64 9.36
N ILE A 87 -4.07 0.65 10.22
CA ILE A 87 -3.27 0.86 11.44
C ILE A 87 -1.86 1.31 11.09
N GLY A 88 -1.16 0.56 10.23
CA GLY A 88 0.20 0.89 9.82
C GLY A 88 0.30 2.19 9.03
N THR A 89 -0.65 2.43 8.12
CA THR A 89 -0.71 3.66 7.33
C THR A 89 -0.98 4.89 8.23
N GLY A 90 -1.93 4.78 9.17
CA GLY A 90 -2.22 5.85 10.13
C GLY A 90 -1.05 6.16 11.08
N TYR A 91 -0.22 5.14 11.39
CA TYR A 91 1.02 5.34 12.14
C TYR A 91 2.02 6.18 11.33
N VAL A 92 2.24 5.86 10.05
CA VAL A 92 3.15 6.63 9.18
C VAL A 92 2.61 8.04 8.93
N ALA A 93 1.31 8.21 8.71
CA ALA A 93 0.68 9.52 8.52
C ALA A 93 0.93 10.51 9.68
N LYS A 94 1.13 9.98 10.90
CA LYS A 94 1.41 10.76 12.11
C LYS A 94 2.91 10.86 12.46
N SER A 95 3.76 10.23 11.65
CA SER A 95 5.21 10.26 11.86
C SER A 95 5.81 11.60 11.40
N ALA A 96 7.00 11.92 11.90
CA ALA A 96 7.72 13.12 11.47
C ALA A 96 7.96 13.11 9.95
N PRO A 97 7.67 14.20 9.24
CA PRO A 97 7.82 14.28 7.78
C PRO A 97 9.27 14.58 7.37
N ASP A 98 10.23 13.81 7.90
CA ASP A 98 11.66 13.97 7.66
C ASP A 98 12.25 12.91 6.72
N GLY A 99 11.40 12.01 6.19
CA GLY A 99 11.78 10.95 5.26
C GLY A 99 12.38 9.70 5.91
N HIS A 100 12.55 9.65 7.24
CA HIS A 100 13.13 8.47 7.91
C HIS A 100 12.11 7.43 8.33
N THR A 101 10.81 7.75 8.31
CA THR A 101 9.73 6.77 8.45
C THR A 101 8.97 6.69 7.12
N LEU A 102 9.00 5.52 6.49
CA LEU A 102 8.44 5.28 5.17
C LEU A 102 7.39 4.18 5.24
N LEU A 103 6.48 4.15 4.28
CA LEU A 103 5.42 3.15 4.16
C LEU A 103 5.62 2.35 2.87
N ILE A 104 5.62 1.02 2.97
CA ILE A 104 5.29 0.22 1.79
C ILE A 104 3.78 0.23 1.66
N CYS A 105 3.29 0.98 0.68
CA CYS A 105 1.86 1.17 0.45
C CYS A 105 1.30 0.19 -0.60
N SER A 106 -0.02 -0.03 -0.56
CA SER A 106 -0.73 -1.00 -1.39
C SER A 106 -2.20 -0.57 -1.57
N PRO A 107 -3.00 -1.22 -2.44
CA PRO A 107 -4.39 -0.84 -2.73
C PRO A 107 -5.26 -0.63 -1.49
N GLY A 108 -5.23 -1.58 -0.54
CA GLY A 108 -6.12 -1.57 0.62
C GLY A 108 -6.17 -0.21 1.33
N PRO A 109 -5.09 0.23 1.98
CA PRO A 109 -5.09 1.47 2.73
C PRO A 109 -5.10 2.73 1.86
N ILE A 110 -4.68 2.67 0.59
CA ILE A 110 -4.45 3.87 -0.23
C ILE A 110 -5.61 4.17 -1.19
N THR A 111 -6.19 3.17 -1.83
CA THR A 111 -7.23 3.37 -2.85
C THR A 111 -8.59 2.82 -2.46
N ILE A 112 -8.66 1.84 -1.54
CA ILE A 112 -9.91 1.19 -1.15
C ILE A 112 -10.49 1.80 0.14
N ASN A 113 -9.73 1.82 1.24
CA ASN A 113 -10.19 2.32 2.52
C ASN A 113 -10.74 3.76 2.47
N PRO A 114 -10.16 4.72 1.69
CA PRO A 114 -10.72 6.06 1.55
C PRO A 114 -12.15 6.10 0.98
N ASN A 115 -12.55 5.08 0.23
CA ASN A 115 -13.89 4.97 -0.37
C ASN A 115 -14.85 4.09 0.45
N LEU A 116 -14.32 3.36 1.43
CA LEU A 116 -15.10 2.40 2.22
C LEU A 116 -15.33 2.88 3.66
N GLN A 117 -14.31 3.50 4.28
CA GLN A 117 -14.33 3.89 5.69
C GLN A 117 -14.73 5.34 5.87
N THR A 118 -15.64 5.63 6.81
CA THR A 118 -16.06 7.00 7.12
C THR A 118 -15.09 7.74 8.05
N ASN A 119 -14.36 7.01 8.90
CA ASN A 119 -13.47 7.56 9.92
C ASN A 119 -12.03 7.08 9.70
N LEU A 120 -11.42 7.48 8.59
CA LEU A 120 -10.02 7.15 8.32
C LEU A 120 -9.11 8.09 9.10
N PRO A 121 -8.07 7.59 9.82
CA PRO A 121 -7.16 8.44 10.60
C PRO A 121 -6.11 9.18 9.76
N TYR A 122 -6.25 9.18 8.44
CA TYR A 122 -5.38 9.86 7.47
C TYR A 122 -6.14 10.19 6.19
N THR A 123 -5.61 11.16 5.45
CA THR A 123 -6.06 11.55 4.11
C THR A 123 -4.93 11.27 3.12
N VAL A 124 -5.18 10.42 2.12
CA VAL A 124 -4.23 10.17 1.03
C VAL A 124 -4.04 11.44 0.19
N GLY A 125 -2.81 11.74 -0.19
CA GLY A 125 -2.42 12.98 -0.86
C GLY A 125 -2.14 14.15 0.07
N LYS A 126 -2.61 14.10 1.33
CA LYS A 126 -2.33 15.11 2.36
C LYS A 126 -1.41 14.58 3.47
N ASP A 127 -1.83 13.50 4.14
CA ASP A 127 -1.12 12.94 5.30
C ASP A 127 -0.20 11.77 4.90
N ILE A 128 -0.44 11.17 3.74
CA ILE A 128 0.41 10.18 3.07
C ILE A 128 0.58 10.62 1.62
N VAL A 129 1.83 10.74 1.17
CA VAL A 129 2.17 11.16 -0.19
C VAL A 129 2.93 10.05 -0.93
N PRO A 130 2.66 9.85 -2.24
CA PRO A 130 3.35 8.85 -3.05
C PRO A 130 4.81 9.26 -3.31
N VAL A 131 5.71 8.27 -3.33
CA VAL A 131 7.10 8.42 -3.73
C VAL A 131 7.36 7.72 -5.06
N SER A 132 7.05 6.43 -5.15
CA SER A 132 7.18 5.63 -6.37
C SER A 132 6.37 4.35 -6.28
N LEU A 133 5.82 3.90 -7.39
CA LEU A 133 5.48 2.49 -7.54
C LEU A 133 6.79 1.68 -7.52
N ILE A 134 6.76 0.46 -6.99
CA ILE A 134 7.92 -0.43 -6.91
C ILE A 134 7.70 -1.68 -7.76
N ALA A 135 6.51 -2.26 -7.66
CA ALA A 135 6.15 -3.45 -8.43
C ALA A 135 4.63 -3.60 -8.52
N THR A 136 4.21 -4.35 -9.53
CA THR A 136 2.86 -4.87 -9.65
C THR A 136 2.86 -6.40 -9.66
N ALA A 137 1.73 -7.02 -9.33
CA ALA A 137 1.53 -8.45 -9.50
C ALA A 137 0.09 -8.72 -9.92
N PRO A 138 -0.14 -9.57 -10.94
CA PRO A 138 -1.50 -9.97 -11.27
C PRO A 138 -2.11 -10.75 -10.11
N MET A 139 -3.43 -10.76 -10.06
CA MET A 139 -4.13 -11.72 -9.23
C MET A 139 -4.42 -12.97 -10.04
N VAL A 140 -4.58 -14.08 -9.35
CA VAL A 140 -4.94 -15.37 -9.94
C VAL A 140 -6.34 -15.75 -9.45
N LEU A 141 -7.24 -16.03 -10.35
CA LEU A 141 -8.50 -16.71 -10.05
C LEU A 141 -8.18 -18.18 -9.77
N VAL A 142 -8.22 -18.56 -8.52
CA VAL A 142 -7.97 -19.94 -8.07
C VAL A 142 -9.27 -20.56 -7.61
N ALA A 143 -9.62 -21.71 -8.19
CA ALA A 143 -10.76 -22.49 -7.75
C ALA A 143 -10.32 -23.72 -6.93
N SER A 144 -11.12 -24.08 -5.93
CA SER A 144 -10.97 -25.36 -5.22
C SER A 144 -11.25 -26.52 -6.16
N ALA A 145 -10.56 -27.65 -5.98
CA ALA A 145 -10.80 -28.88 -6.73
C ALA A 145 -12.20 -29.48 -6.47
N ARG A 146 -12.88 -29.07 -5.41
CA ARG A 146 -14.29 -29.39 -5.14
C ARG A 146 -15.21 -28.88 -6.26
N VAL A 147 -14.87 -27.76 -6.90
CA VAL A 147 -15.61 -27.21 -8.02
C VAL A 147 -15.38 -28.13 -9.24
N PRO A 148 -16.43 -28.66 -9.87
CA PRO A 148 -16.31 -29.58 -11.01
C PRO A 148 -15.99 -28.80 -12.29
N ALA A 149 -14.88 -28.05 -12.30
CA ALA A 149 -14.43 -27.24 -13.41
C ALA A 149 -12.92 -27.38 -13.61
N ARG A 150 -12.49 -27.67 -14.82
CA ARG A 150 -11.10 -27.86 -15.22
C ARG A 150 -10.51 -26.60 -15.87
N ASN A 151 -11.37 -25.70 -16.32
CA ASN A 151 -11.04 -24.47 -17.01
C ASN A 151 -12.07 -23.37 -16.71
N TYR A 152 -11.81 -22.17 -17.17
CA TYR A 152 -12.68 -21.01 -16.94
C TYR A 152 -14.10 -21.20 -17.51
N ALA A 153 -14.26 -21.80 -18.69
CA ALA A 153 -15.58 -21.97 -19.31
C ALA A 153 -16.48 -22.88 -18.46
N GLU A 154 -15.93 -24.00 -17.97
CA GLU A 154 -16.62 -24.91 -17.06
C GLU A 154 -16.92 -24.22 -15.72
N PHE A 155 -15.99 -23.41 -15.19
CA PHE A 155 -16.18 -22.64 -13.98
C PHE A 155 -17.30 -21.60 -14.12
N ALA A 156 -17.30 -20.83 -15.20
CA ALA A 156 -18.38 -19.89 -15.50
C ALA A 156 -19.74 -20.58 -15.63
N THR A 157 -19.78 -21.77 -16.24
CA THR A 157 -20.98 -22.60 -16.32
C THR A 157 -21.44 -23.07 -14.94
N TYR A 158 -20.49 -23.50 -14.09
CA TYR A 158 -20.79 -23.89 -12.69
C TYR A 158 -21.42 -22.73 -11.92
N LEU A 159 -20.87 -21.51 -12.01
CA LEU A 159 -21.45 -20.35 -11.33
C LEU A 159 -22.85 -20.00 -11.85
N LYS A 160 -23.07 -20.10 -13.17
CA LYS A 160 -24.39 -19.84 -13.79
C LYS A 160 -25.46 -20.84 -13.35
N THR A 161 -25.10 -22.10 -13.19
CA THR A 161 -26.04 -23.19 -12.82
C THR A 161 -26.25 -23.31 -11.31
N ASN A 162 -25.44 -22.60 -10.50
CA ASN A 162 -25.51 -22.61 -9.04
C ASN A 162 -25.62 -21.18 -8.45
N PRO A 163 -26.59 -20.36 -8.88
CA PRO A 163 -26.73 -18.99 -8.39
C PRO A 163 -26.94 -18.96 -6.88
N GLY A 164 -26.14 -18.17 -6.15
CA GLY A 164 -26.21 -18.03 -4.70
C GLY A 164 -25.75 -19.27 -3.90
N LYS A 165 -25.18 -20.30 -4.54
CA LYS A 165 -24.67 -21.52 -3.88
C LYS A 165 -23.14 -21.65 -3.95
N ALA A 166 -22.49 -20.89 -4.82
CA ALA A 166 -21.03 -20.82 -4.87
C ALA A 166 -20.53 -19.74 -3.90
N PHE A 167 -19.41 -20.03 -3.24
CA PHE A 167 -18.81 -19.15 -2.25
C PHE A 167 -17.44 -18.67 -2.71
N PHE A 168 -17.24 -17.36 -2.67
CA PHE A 168 -15.90 -16.81 -2.86
C PHE A 168 -15.34 -16.25 -1.57
N ALA A 169 -14.05 -16.48 -1.36
CA ALA A 169 -13.34 -15.98 -0.19
C ALA A 169 -12.66 -14.65 -0.46
N SER A 170 -12.39 -13.90 0.60
CA SER A 170 -11.51 -12.73 0.59
C SER A 170 -10.69 -12.65 1.88
N ALA A 171 -9.58 -11.92 1.83
CA ALA A 171 -8.75 -11.64 3.01
C ALA A 171 -9.36 -10.56 3.93
N GLY A 172 -10.65 -10.24 3.75
CA GLY A 172 -11.45 -9.28 4.54
C GLY A 172 -12.33 -8.42 3.65
N VAL A 173 -13.39 -7.86 4.22
CA VAL A 173 -14.29 -6.93 3.50
C VAL A 173 -13.50 -5.70 3.05
N GLY A 174 -13.68 -5.28 1.79
CA GLY A 174 -12.96 -4.15 1.21
C GLY A 174 -11.47 -4.40 0.95
N ASN A 175 -10.98 -5.63 1.10
CA ASN A 175 -9.66 -5.98 0.60
C ASN A 175 -9.67 -6.08 -0.94
N VAL A 176 -8.51 -5.88 -1.59
CA VAL A 176 -8.40 -6.01 -3.06
C VAL A 176 -8.88 -7.38 -3.56
N THR A 177 -8.72 -8.43 -2.77
CA THR A 177 -9.18 -9.79 -3.09
C THR A 177 -10.72 -9.89 -3.11
N HIS A 178 -11.42 -9.12 -2.29
CA HIS A 178 -12.88 -8.98 -2.32
C HIS A 178 -13.32 -8.23 -3.57
N LEU A 179 -12.75 -7.03 -3.78
CA LEU A 179 -13.19 -6.15 -4.85
C LEU A 179 -12.87 -6.70 -6.25
N ALA A 180 -11.78 -7.45 -6.40
CA ALA A 180 -11.46 -8.18 -7.64
C ALA A 180 -12.52 -9.23 -7.96
N ALA A 181 -12.98 -9.98 -6.97
CA ALA A 181 -14.06 -10.98 -7.15
C ALA A 181 -15.39 -10.30 -7.51
N GLU A 182 -15.77 -9.21 -6.84
CA GLU A 182 -16.99 -8.47 -7.15
C GLU A 182 -16.96 -7.85 -8.54
N LEU A 183 -15.82 -7.29 -8.97
CA LEU A 183 -15.62 -6.78 -10.32
C LEU A 183 -15.74 -7.89 -11.35
N PHE A 184 -15.12 -9.05 -11.09
CA PHE A 184 -15.23 -10.24 -11.93
C PHE A 184 -16.69 -10.70 -12.09
N LEU A 185 -17.38 -10.90 -10.97
CA LEU A 185 -18.77 -11.35 -10.98
C LEU A 185 -19.68 -10.37 -11.73
N ARG A 186 -19.47 -9.07 -11.56
CA ARG A 186 -20.19 -8.02 -12.29
C ARG A 186 -19.94 -8.11 -13.80
N GLN A 187 -18.68 -8.12 -14.24
CA GLN A 187 -18.36 -8.11 -15.68
C GLN A 187 -18.74 -9.40 -16.37
N ALA A 188 -18.66 -10.53 -15.67
CA ALA A 188 -19.04 -11.82 -16.20
C ALA A 188 -20.56 -12.09 -16.15
N GLY A 189 -21.36 -11.22 -15.48
CA GLY A 189 -22.79 -11.44 -15.25
C GLY A 189 -23.06 -12.68 -14.39
N LEU A 190 -22.19 -12.95 -13.41
CA LEU A 190 -22.23 -14.12 -12.53
C LEU A 190 -22.54 -13.68 -11.08
N SER A 191 -22.92 -14.65 -10.24
CA SER A 191 -23.17 -14.42 -8.82
C SER A 191 -22.52 -15.48 -7.95
N ALA A 192 -22.03 -15.08 -6.77
CA ALA A 192 -21.53 -15.95 -5.73
C ALA A 192 -21.69 -15.26 -4.37
N VAL A 193 -21.62 -16.02 -3.29
CA VAL A 193 -21.74 -15.52 -1.91
C VAL A 193 -20.36 -15.20 -1.38
N HIS A 194 -20.19 -14.00 -0.83
CA HIS A 194 -18.94 -13.58 -0.22
C HIS A 194 -18.74 -14.21 1.16
N THR A 195 -17.56 -14.76 1.39
CA THR A 195 -17.09 -15.30 2.68
C THR A 195 -15.82 -14.56 3.11
N PRO A 196 -15.92 -13.55 3.98
CA PRO A 196 -14.75 -12.80 4.44
C PRO A 196 -13.94 -13.55 5.49
N TYR A 197 -12.61 -13.39 5.46
CA TYR A 197 -11.66 -13.93 6.41
C TYR A 197 -10.76 -12.84 7.00
N LYS A 198 -10.14 -13.13 8.16
CA LYS A 198 -9.16 -12.21 8.79
C LYS A 198 -7.74 -12.45 8.24
N GLY A 199 -7.56 -12.36 6.91
CA GLY A 199 -6.28 -12.52 6.23
C GLY A 199 -6.19 -13.73 5.31
N ALA A 200 -5.18 -13.72 4.44
CA ALA A 200 -5.03 -14.68 3.34
C ALA A 200 -4.77 -16.12 3.80
N GLN A 201 -4.09 -16.32 4.93
CA GLN A 201 -3.72 -17.68 5.40
C GLN A 201 -4.95 -18.56 5.68
N SER A 202 -5.96 -17.97 6.35
CA SER A 202 -7.22 -18.69 6.62
C SER A 202 -7.99 -18.98 5.34
N VAL A 203 -7.97 -18.05 4.36
CA VAL A 203 -8.57 -18.28 3.04
C VAL A 203 -7.93 -19.47 2.33
N ILE A 204 -6.59 -19.52 2.32
CA ILE A 204 -5.85 -20.59 1.64
C ILE A 204 -6.16 -21.94 2.27
N ALA A 205 -6.22 -22.02 3.60
CA ALA A 205 -6.56 -23.26 4.31
C ALA A 205 -7.94 -23.77 3.90
N ASP A 206 -8.96 -22.90 3.88
CA ASP A 206 -10.34 -23.27 3.53
C ASP A 206 -10.53 -23.52 2.03
N LEU A 207 -9.78 -22.85 1.16
CA LEU A 207 -9.77 -23.12 -0.27
C LEU A 207 -9.20 -24.52 -0.56
N LEU A 208 -8.08 -24.89 0.08
CA LEU A 208 -7.47 -26.21 -0.01
C LEU A 208 -8.34 -27.30 0.61
N GLY A 209 -9.09 -26.95 1.67
CA GLY A 209 -10.05 -27.83 2.33
C GLY A 209 -11.37 -27.99 1.57
N GLY A 210 -11.64 -27.17 0.54
CA GLY A 210 -12.90 -27.18 -0.21
C GLY A 210 -14.07 -26.55 0.54
N HIS A 211 -13.82 -25.70 1.51
CA HIS A 211 -14.87 -24.98 2.27
C HIS A 211 -15.37 -23.74 1.52
N VAL A 212 -14.56 -23.19 0.61
CA VAL A 212 -14.92 -22.13 -0.35
C VAL A 212 -14.59 -22.57 -1.76
N ASP A 213 -15.30 -22.01 -2.75
CA ASP A 213 -15.20 -22.46 -4.14
C ASP A 213 -14.08 -21.76 -4.90
N PHE A 214 -13.87 -20.47 -4.67
CA PHE A 214 -12.81 -19.73 -5.37
C PHE A 214 -12.30 -18.52 -4.59
N TYR A 215 -11.13 -18.05 -5.01
CA TYR A 215 -10.43 -16.93 -4.44
C TYR A 215 -9.60 -16.19 -5.48
N PHE A 216 -9.63 -14.87 -5.45
CA PHE A 216 -8.68 -14.04 -6.18
C PHE A 216 -7.50 -13.74 -5.28
N ASN A 217 -6.32 -14.26 -5.59
CA ASN A 217 -5.13 -14.10 -4.76
C ASN A 217 -3.98 -13.49 -5.55
N PRO A 218 -3.24 -12.50 -5.01
CA PRO A 218 -2.01 -12.03 -5.65
C PRO A 218 -1.06 -13.19 -6.00
N LEU A 219 -0.50 -13.14 -7.21
CA LEU A 219 0.36 -14.21 -7.74
C LEU A 219 1.53 -14.58 -6.79
N PRO A 220 2.22 -13.66 -6.12
CA PRO A 220 3.28 -14.00 -5.17
C PRO A 220 2.85 -15.02 -4.11
N SER A 221 1.68 -14.82 -3.51
CA SER A 221 1.11 -15.77 -2.54
C SER A 221 0.50 -16.99 -3.20
N ALA A 222 -0.12 -16.84 -4.37
CA ALA A 222 -0.87 -17.92 -5.03
C ALA A 222 0.03 -19.04 -5.57
N ARG A 223 1.17 -18.69 -6.17
CA ARG A 223 2.02 -19.64 -6.90
C ARG A 223 2.53 -20.80 -6.04
N THR A 224 2.81 -20.55 -4.76
CA THR A 224 3.33 -21.58 -3.86
C THR A 224 2.32 -22.69 -3.67
N TYR A 225 1.11 -22.38 -3.20
CA TYR A 225 0.12 -23.41 -2.92
C TYR A 225 -0.50 -24.01 -4.20
N ILE A 226 -0.54 -23.28 -5.33
CA ILE A 226 -0.94 -23.83 -6.62
C ILE A 226 0.06 -24.92 -7.06
N LYS A 227 1.36 -24.67 -6.88
CA LYS A 227 2.42 -25.64 -7.20
C LYS A 227 2.41 -26.83 -6.25
N ASP A 228 2.25 -26.56 -4.95
CA ASP A 228 2.41 -27.58 -3.90
C ASP A 228 1.14 -28.46 -3.75
N HIS A 229 -0.03 -27.98 -4.20
CA HIS A 229 -1.31 -28.68 -4.07
C HIS A 229 -2.12 -28.69 -5.39
N PRO A 230 -1.55 -29.18 -6.52
CA PRO A 230 -2.22 -29.16 -7.83
C PRO A 230 -3.46 -30.06 -7.87
N ASP A 231 -3.59 -31.00 -6.95
CA ASP A 231 -4.74 -31.86 -6.74
C ASP A 231 -5.90 -31.18 -6.00
N LYS A 232 -5.61 -30.12 -5.23
CA LYS A 232 -6.60 -29.43 -4.38
C LYS A 232 -7.11 -28.11 -4.95
N VAL A 233 -6.34 -27.46 -5.82
CA VAL A 233 -6.70 -26.17 -6.42
C VAL A 233 -6.30 -26.06 -7.87
N ARG A 234 -6.94 -25.17 -8.61
CA ARG A 234 -6.64 -24.87 -10.01
C ARG A 234 -6.57 -23.36 -10.24
N ALA A 235 -5.52 -22.91 -10.90
CA ALA A 235 -5.45 -21.56 -11.47
C ALA A 235 -6.28 -21.58 -12.77
N LEU A 236 -7.32 -20.74 -12.82
CA LEU A 236 -8.24 -20.66 -13.96
C LEU A 236 -7.96 -19.49 -14.88
N ALA A 237 -7.51 -18.37 -14.33
CA ALA A 237 -7.17 -17.17 -15.07
C ALA A 237 -6.26 -16.25 -14.26
N VAL A 238 -5.53 -15.35 -14.94
CA VAL A 238 -4.86 -14.20 -14.33
C VAL A 238 -5.59 -12.91 -14.71
N THR A 239 -5.42 -11.88 -13.89
CA THR A 239 -6.18 -10.62 -14.02
C THR A 239 -5.44 -9.55 -14.84
N SER A 240 -4.16 -9.75 -15.14
CA SER A 240 -3.39 -8.86 -16.01
C SER A 240 -3.85 -8.94 -17.47
N LEU A 241 -3.54 -7.89 -18.26
CA LEU A 241 -3.84 -7.88 -19.70
C LEU A 241 -3.01 -8.91 -20.47
N GLU A 242 -1.81 -9.22 -19.99
CA GLU A 242 -0.91 -10.24 -20.54
C GLU A 242 -0.75 -11.41 -19.57
N ARG A 243 -0.45 -12.59 -20.10
CA ARG A 243 -0.16 -13.77 -19.27
C ARG A 243 1.08 -13.56 -18.41
N SER A 244 1.02 -14.12 -17.22
CA SER A 244 2.20 -14.10 -16.35
C SER A 244 3.25 -15.12 -16.81
N PRO A 245 4.53 -14.74 -16.89
CA PRO A 245 5.61 -15.69 -17.19
C PRO A 245 5.77 -16.80 -16.14
N HIS A 246 5.19 -16.60 -14.95
CA HIS A 246 5.18 -17.62 -13.89
C HIS A 246 4.02 -18.62 -14.00
N LEU A 247 3.02 -18.31 -14.84
CA LEU A 247 1.85 -19.16 -15.14
C LEU A 247 1.54 -19.05 -16.64
N PRO A 248 2.45 -19.46 -17.54
CA PRO A 248 2.32 -19.20 -18.97
C PRO A 248 1.12 -19.91 -19.62
N ASP A 249 0.70 -21.03 -19.03
CA ASP A 249 -0.45 -21.81 -19.51
C ASP A 249 -1.80 -21.29 -19.00
N VAL A 250 -1.79 -20.36 -18.03
CA VAL A 250 -3.01 -19.78 -17.46
C VAL A 250 -3.41 -18.53 -18.27
N PRO A 251 -4.59 -18.54 -18.92
CA PRO A 251 -5.03 -17.42 -19.73
C PRO A 251 -5.37 -16.19 -18.88
N THR A 252 -5.44 -15.03 -19.51
CA THR A 252 -5.95 -13.82 -18.87
C THR A 252 -7.48 -13.77 -18.93
N LEU A 253 -8.12 -13.09 -17.96
CA LEU A 253 -9.57 -12.84 -18.04
C LEU A 253 -9.93 -12.03 -19.30
N ASN A 254 -9.02 -11.16 -19.77
CA ASN A 254 -9.20 -10.42 -21.02
C ASN A 254 -9.22 -11.33 -22.27
N GLU A 255 -8.35 -12.36 -22.33
CA GLU A 255 -8.39 -13.40 -23.38
C GLU A 255 -9.68 -14.19 -23.34
N LEU A 256 -10.21 -14.43 -22.14
CA LEU A 256 -11.43 -15.22 -21.90
C LEU A 256 -12.74 -14.42 -22.09
N GLY A 257 -12.65 -13.20 -22.63
CA GLY A 257 -13.80 -12.40 -23.03
C GLY A 257 -14.20 -11.28 -22.08
N LEU A 258 -13.57 -11.15 -20.90
CA LEU A 258 -13.77 -10.01 -20.02
C LEU A 258 -12.86 -8.86 -20.46
N LYS A 259 -13.24 -8.20 -21.55
CA LYS A 259 -12.42 -7.17 -22.19
C LYS A 259 -12.08 -6.04 -21.22
N GLY A 260 -10.79 -5.66 -21.17
CA GLY A 260 -10.27 -4.60 -20.32
C GLY A 260 -10.24 -4.95 -18.82
N PHE A 261 -10.44 -6.23 -18.45
CA PHE A 261 -10.24 -6.64 -17.07
C PHE A 261 -8.76 -6.56 -16.74
N ASP A 262 -8.40 -5.59 -15.92
CA ASP A 262 -7.02 -5.36 -15.46
C ASP A 262 -7.06 -4.95 -13.98
N VAL A 263 -6.84 -5.91 -13.11
CA VAL A 263 -6.80 -5.74 -11.66
C VAL A 263 -5.51 -6.34 -11.14
N ASN A 264 -4.59 -5.49 -10.72
CA ASN A 264 -3.32 -5.91 -10.18
C ASN A 264 -3.21 -5.53 -8.71
N SER A 265 -2.59 -6.38 -7.91
CA SER A 265 -1.99 -5.91 -6.66
C SER A 265 -0.76 -5.07 -7.01
N TRP A 266 -0.51 -4.01 -6.25
CA TRP A 266 0.67 -3.18 -6.44
C TRP A 266 1.32 -2.84 -5.09
N TYR A 267 2.60 -2.53 -5.16
CA TYR A 267 3.48 -2.25 -4.04
C TYR A 267 4.21 -0.95 -4.34
N GLY A 268 4.04 0.04 -3.50
CA GLY A 268 4.65 1.35 -3.67
C GLY A 268 5.40 1.82 -2.43
N LEU A 269 6.22 2.83 -2.60
CA LEU A 269 6.82 3.59 -1.51
C LEU A 269 6.02 4.86 -1.31
N CYS A 270 5.62 5.13 -0.07
CA CYS A 270 4.96 6.35 0.35
C CYS A 270 5.68 6.97 1.55
N ALA A 271 5.52 8.27 1.74
CA ALA A 271 6.09 9.04 2.85
C ALA A 271 4.98 9.80 3.61
N PRO A 272 5.25 10.27 4.85
CA PRO A 272 4.37 11.19 5.56
C PRO A 272 4.13 12.46 4.76
N GLY A 273 2.91 13.00 4.84
CA GLY A 273 2.60 14.32 4.28
C GLY A 273 3.47 15.41 4.88
N GLY A 274 3.88 16.38 4.06
CA GLY A 274 4.82 17.44 4.47
C GLY A 274 6.29 17.04 4.41
N THR A 275 6.64 15.83 3.99
CA THR A 275 8.04 15.45 3.69
C THR A 275 8.61 16.39 2.61
N PRO A 276 9.78 17.05 2.85
CA PRO A 276 10.34 18.02 1.92
C PRO A 276 10.56 17.45 0.52
N GLN A 277 10.21 18.23 -0.51
CA GLN A 277 10.33 17.79 -1.90
C GLN A 277 11.74 17.26 -2.27
N PRO A 278 12.85 17.85 -1.83
CA PRO A 278 14.18 17.29 -2.08
C PRO A 278 14.39 15.89 -1.51
N VAL A 279 13.75 15.57 -0.37
CA VAL A 279 13.78 14.22 0.22
C VAL A 279 12.95 13.24 -0.61
N ILE A 280 11.75 13.64 -1.04
CA ILE A 280 10.91 12.84 -1.97
C ILE A 280 11.67 12.56 -3.26
N THR A 281 12.31 13.56 -3.87
CA THR A 281 13.10 13.41 -5.09
C THR A 281 14.27 12.44 -4.89
N LYS A 282 14.96 12.51 -3.76
CA LYS A 282 16.07 11.60 -3.45
C LYS A 282 15.58 10.16 -3.24
N LEU A 283 14.48 9.98 -2.50
CA LEU A 283 13.84 8.67 -2.31
C LEU A 283 13.37 8.05 -3.63
N ASN A 284 12.71 8.84 -4.48
CA ASN A 284 12.25 8.41 -5.80
C ASN A 284 13.43 8.01 -6.71
N GLY A 285 14.45 8.86 -6.80
CA GLY A 285 15.63 8.59 -7.60
C GLY A 285 16.38 7.33 -7.16
N GLU A 286 16.46 7.09 -5.84
CA GLU A 286 17.11 5.88 -5.32
C GLU A 286 16.26 4.62 -5.51
N THR A 287 14.94 4.73 -5.34
CA THR A 287 14.00 3.64 -5.66
C THR A 287 14.09 3.26 -7.13
N THR A 288 14.17 4.25 -8.03
CA THR A 288 14.36 4.03 -9.47
C THR A 288 15.67 3.31 -9.76
N ARG A 289 16.79 3.70 -9.12
CA ARG A 289 18.07 3.00 -9.26
C ARG A 289 18.01 1.57 -8.77
N ALA A 290 17.38 1.34 -7.61
CA ALA A 290 17.18 0.01 -7.05
C ALA A 290 16.44 -0.94 -8.00
N LEU A 291 15.50 -0.40 -8.78
CA LEU A 291 14.67 -1.17 -9.72
C LEU A 291 15.27 -1.27 -11.12
N SER A 292 16.25 -0.42 -11.47
CA SER A 292 16.91 -0.43 -12.78
C SER A 292 18.09 -1.41 -12.86
N GLY A 293 18.60 -1.90 -11.72
CA GLY A 293 19.76 -2.78 -11.68
C GLY A 293 19.92 -3.48 -10.32
N GLY A 294 21.00 -4.27 -10.18
CA GLY A 294 21.29 -5.01 -8.94
C GLY A 294 20.36 -6.21 -8.71
N GLU A 295 20.23 -6.63 -7.46
CA GLU A 295 19.53 -7.86 -7.08
C GLU A 295 18.00 -7.68 -6.93
N LEU A 296 17.53 -6.49 -6.58
CA LEU A 296 16.12 -6.26 -6.24
C LEU A 296 15.16 -6.63 -7.37
N PRO A 297 15.36 -6.22 -8.64
CA PRO A 297 14.47 -6.60 -9.72
C PRO A 297 14.38 -8.11 -9.93
N GLY A 298 15.50 -8.81 -9.82
CA GLY A 298 15.56 -10.28 -9.92
C GLY A 298 14.79 -10.95 -8.79
N ARG A 299 14.97 -10.48 -7.55
CA ARG A 299 14.25 -10.98 -6.37
C ARG A 299 12.74 -10.78 -6.51
N LEU A 300 12.29 -9.57 -6.93
CA LEU A 300 10.87 -9.28 -7.13
C LEU A 300 10.25 -10.16 -8.23
N ARG A 301 10.93 -10.30 -9.38
CA ARG A 301 10.49 -11.26 -10.42
C ARG A 301 10.44 -12.69 -9.86
N GLY A 302 11.43 -13.10 -9.09
CA GLY A 302 11.42 -14.40 -8.40
C GLY A 302 10.17 -14.63 -7.55
N PHE A 303 9.58 -13.60 -6.99
CA PHE A 303 8.30 -13.65 -6.26
C PHE A 303 7.05 -13.58 -7.16
N GLY A 304 7.18 -13.40 -8.46
CA GLY A 304 6.04 -13.24 -9.37
C GLY A 304 5.54 -11.80 -9.48
N MET A 305 6.36 -10.84 -9.12
CA MET A 305 6.10 -9.41 -9.25
C MET A 305 6.79 -8.86 -10.49
N SER A 306 6.21 -7.83 -11.09
CA SER A 306 6.79 -7.05 -12.19
C SER A 306 7.35 -5.74 -11.63
N PRO A 307 8.69 -5.59 -11.52
CA PRO A 307 9.31 -4.36 -11.03
C PRO A 307 8.99 -3.19 -11.96
N GLN A 308 8.58 -2.06 -11.38
CA GLN A 308 8.21 -0.86 -12.13
C GLN A 308 8.41 0.38 -11.27
N ALA A 309 9.37 1.24 -11.63
CA ALA A 309 9.50 2.56 -11.03
C ALA A 309 8.61 3.59 -11.76
N THR A 310 8.12 4.56 -10.99
CA THR A 310 7.37 5.71 -11.53
C THR A 310 7.85 7.00 -10.88
N THR A 311 7.53 8.14 -11.49
CA THR A 311 7.62 9.42 -10.77
C THR A 311 6.53 9.49 -9.69
N PRO A 312 6.65 10.38 -8.69
CA PRO A 312 5.58 10.61 -7.69
C PRO A 312 4.25 10.99 -8.35
N GLU A 313 4.28 11.82 -9.40
CA GLU A 313 3.10 12.28 -10.12
C GLU A 313 2.41 11.13 -10.88
N GLN A 314 3.17 10.26 -11.55
CA GLN A 314 2.63 9.08 -12.22
C GLN A 314 2.00 8.12 -11.21
N PHE A 315 2.63 7.96 -10.04
CA PHE A 315 2.06 7.11 -9.00
C PHE A 315 0.80 7.73 -8.39
N ASP A 316 0.75 9.03 -8.19
CA ASP A 316 -0.45 9.74 -7.74
C ASP A 316 -1.61 9.61 -8.74
N GLU A 317 -1.32 9.70 -10.04
CA GLU A 317 -2.32 9.48 -11.10
C GLU A 317 -2.87 8.04 -11.06
N HIS A 318 -1.99 7.04 -10.88
CA HIS A 318 -2.39 5.64 -10.72
C HIS A 318 -3.33 5.48 -9.51
N ILE A 319 -2.95 6.03 -8.35
CA ILE A 319 -3.76 6.00 -7.12
C ILE A 319 -5.14 6.62 -7.36
N ARG A 320 -5.21 7.79 -8.02
CA ARG A 320 -6.50 8.45 -8.31
C ARG A 320 -7.40 7.64 -9.24
N LYS A 321 -6.84 7.08 -10.31
CA LYS A 321 -7.60 6.25 -11.27
C LYS A 321 -8.16 5.00 -10.59
N GLU A 322 -7.33 4.30 -9.85
CA GLU A 322 -7.74 3.09 -9.15
C GLU A 322 -8.76 3.38 -8.04
N SER A 323 -8.57 4.47 -7.28
CA SER A 323 -9.52 4.90 -6.24
C SER A 323 -10.91 5.17 -6.83
N ALA A 324 -11.00 5.82 -7.99
CA ALA A 324 -12.27 6.05 -8.68
C ALA A 324 -12.94 4.74 -9.14
N GLN A 325 -12.16 3.77 -9.61
CA GLN A 325 -12.66 2.44 -9.97
C GLN A 325 -13.27 1.73 -8.75
N TRP A 326 -12.57 1.73 -7.63
CA TRP A 326 -13.06 1.08 -6.40
C TRP A 326 -14.27 1.80 -5.82
N ALA A 327 -14.30 3.13 -5.85
CA ALA A 327 -15.49 3.90 -5.44
C ALA A 327 -16.75 3.47 -6.18
N ALA A 328 -16.65 3.25 -7.50
CA ALA A 328 -17.78 2.80 -8.32
C ALA A 328 -18.29 1.41 -7.89
N ILE A 329 -17.38 0.44 -7.69
CA ILE A 329 -17.74 -0.93 -7.26
C ILE A 329 -18.32 -0.94 -5.85
N ILE A 330 -17.69 -0.24 -4.91
CA ILE A 330 -18.15 -0.15 -3.52
C ILE A 330 -19.57 0.41 -3.45
N LYS A 331 -19.85 1.48 -4.22
CA LYS A 331 -21.17 2.10 -4.28
C LYS A 331 -22.20 1.17 -4.93
N GLU A 332 -21.88 0.59 -6.08
CA GLU A 332 -22.80 -0.29 -6.84
C GLU A 332 -23.18 -1.53 -6.03
N LYS A 333 -22.23 -2.15 -5.37
CA LYS A 333 -22.43 -3.37 -4.58
C LYS A 333 -22.82 -3.11 -3.14
N ASN A 334 -22.99 -1.82 -2.75
CA ASN A 334 -23.31 -1.40 -1.38
C ASN A 334 -22.38 -2.07 -0.33
N ILE A 335 -21.08 -2.15 -0.65
CA ILE A 335 -20.09 -2.74 0.24
C ILE A 335 -19.90 -1.80 1.43
N LYS A 336 -20.03 -2.35 2.64
CA LYS A 336 -19.89 -1.59 3.88
C LYS A 336 -18.71 -2.12 4.67
N PRO A 337 -18.03 -1.27 5.46
CA PRO A 337 -17.00 -1.72 6.38
C PRO A 337 -17.58 -2.67 7.44
N GLU A 338 -16.72 -3.58 7.94
CA GLU A 338 -17.03 -4.41 9.11
C GLU A 338 -17.04 -3.60 10.40
#